data_695ac34b096c1b639b636077fe825119
#
_entry.id   695ac34b096c1b639b636077fe825119
#
_cell.length_a   1.000
_cell.length_b   1.000
_cell.length_c   1.000
_cell.angle_alpha   90.00
_cell.angle_beta   90.00
_cell.angle_gamma   90.00
#
_symmetry.space_group_name_H-M   'P 1'
#
loop_
_entity.id
_entity.type
_entity.pdbx_description
1 polymer ?
#
loop_
_entity_poly.entity_id
_entity_poly.type
_entity_poly.pdbx_seq_one_letter_code
_entity_poly.pdbx_strand_id
1 'polypeptide(L)'
;MKNQIRAAAVIFAVLGFGYYLWHGLTSTDFLPWVGWQMSLPIIALTIVPMAFAFTGDSVLSALTGNNSSEYRNGLMGLGTVESVRNTGVSLNDQPQVRIDFRVEGADGKVFPAHAKMIVPLTELALLRPGVVLPVRYLPERPDRVEVDLSGDTSAAQNAMNQAMIRKGITTQAKLDIARNGIPAQAVVSALSVPGEIRDGHPRLDLTLIVTRPDGSTFEARTEKFLPPTQVGQVQIGRVVRVHYLPGQEQDLVISLPVNSGS
;
A
#
# COMPACT_ATOMS: atom_id res chain seq x y z
N MET A 1 -18.73 0.82 14.51
CA MET A 1 -19.44 2.03 14.03
C MET A 1 -20.29 1.73 12.79
N LYS A 2 -19.76 1.20 11.68
CA LYS A 2 -20.55 0.89 10.45
C LYS A 2 -21.77 -0.01 10.69
N ASN A 3 -21.61 -1.09 11.46
CA ASN A 3 -22.71 -2.01 11.77
C ASN A 3 -23.78 -1.35 12.65
N GLN A 4 -23.39 -0.40 13.50
CA GLN A 4 -24.34 0.36 14.32
C GLN A 4 -25.17 1.32 13.45
N ILE A 5 -24.56 1.99 12.47
CA ILE A 5 -25.26 2.86 11.53
C ILE A 5 -26.25 2.06 10.67
N ARG A 6 -25.82 0.90 10.14
CA ARG A 6 -26.69 -0.01 9.37
C ARG A 6 -27.84 -0.52 10.23
N ALA A 7 -27.52 -0.99 11.45
CA ALA A 7 -28.54 -1.45 12.39
C ALA A 7 -29.54 -0.35 12.74
N ALA A 8 -29.07 0.87 13.02
CA ALA A 8 -29.92 2.02 13.30
C ALA A 8 -30.85 2.36 12.12
N ALA A 9 -30.33 2.34 10.88
CA ALA A 9 -31.10 2.58 9.67
C ALA A 9 -32.19 1.49 9.46
N VAL A 10 -31.86 0.23 9.69
CA VAL A 10 -32.84 -0.88 9.60
C VAL A 10 -33.88 -0.79 10.69
N ILE A 11 -33.49 -0.50 11.93
CA ILE A 11 -34.43 -0.32 13.05
C ILE A 11 -35.37 0.85 12.74
N PHE A 12 -34.85 1.98 12.27
CA PHE A 12 -35.68 3.13 11.86
C PHE A 12 -36.68 2.74 10.78
N ALA A 13 -36.24 1.96 9.76
CA ALA A 13 -37.13 1.51 8.71
C ALA A 13 -38.24 0.59 9.26
N VAL A 14 -37.90 -0.40 10.09
CA VAL A 14 -38.87 -1.33 10.71
C VAL A 14 -39.90 -0.55 11.55
N LEU A 15 -39.46 0.39 12.37
CA LEU A 15 -40.35 1.20 13.19
C LEU A 15 -41.22 2.10 12.34
N GLY A 16 -40.67 2.74 11.30
CA GLY A 16 -41.42 3.65 10.39
C GLY A 16 -42.47 2.91 9.57
N PHE A 17 -42.14 1.75 9.00
CA PHE A 17 -43.09 0.87 8.31
C PHE A 17 -44.14 0.30 9.29
N GLY A 18 -43.71 -0.16 10.46
CA GLY A 18 -44.61 -0.68 11.49
C GLY A 18 -45.65 0.35 11.96
N TYR A 19 -45.20 1.58 12.22
CA TYR A 19 -46.11 2.68 12.57
C TYR A 19 -47.06 3.01 11.43
N TYR A 20 -46.58 3.07 10.19
CA TYR A 20 -47.41 3.36 9.01
C TYR A 20 -48.52 2.32 8.83
N LEU A 21 -48.17 1.02 8.94
CA LEU A 21 -49.14 -0.07 8.84
C LEU A 21 -50.14 -0.04 10.01
N TRP A 22 -49.63 0.15 11.25
CA TRP A 22 -50.52 0.21 12.43
C TRP A 22 -51.52 1.37 12.32
N HIS A 23 -51.04 2.55 11.93
CA HIS A 23 -51.91 3.73 11.74
C HIS A 23 -52.96 3.50 10.65
N GLY A 24 -52.56 2.94 9.50
CA GLY A 24 -53.48 2.67 8.39
C GLY A 24 -54.57 1.63 8.72
N LEU A 25 -54.23 0.69 9.63
CA LEU A 25 -55.20 -0.35 10.06
C LEU A 25 -56.12 0.07 11.21
N THR A 26 -55.68 1.00 12.05
CA THR A 26 -56.42 1.41 13.26
C THR A 26 -57.07 2.77 13.19
N SER A 27 -56.68 3.65 12.24
CA SER A 27 -57.25 4.96 12.08
C SER A 27 -58.69 4.89 11.51
N THR A 28 -59.55 5.69 12.06
CA THR A 28 -60.93 5.89 11.60
C THR A 28 -61.06 7.08 10.63
N ASP A 29 -59.97 7.68 10.19
CA ASP A 29 -59.96 8.78 9.26
C ASP A 29 -60.49 8.38 7.88
N PHE A 30 -61.00 9.34 7.12
CA PHE A 30 -61.56 9.10 5.79
C PHE A 30 -60.52 8.57 4.78
N LEU A 31 -59.25 8.91 4.97
CA LEU A 31 -58.11 8.43 4.18
C LEU A 31 -56.98 7.98 5.11
N PRO A 32 -57.10 6.80 5.77
CA PRO A 32 -56.17 6.36 6.83
C PRO A 32 -54.74 6.12 6.35
N TRP A 33 -54.55 5.92 5.07
CA TRP A 33 -53.24 5.69 4.44
C TRP A 33 -52.56 6.97 3.91
N VAL A 34 -53.29 8.09 3.89
CA VAL A 34 -52.81 9.35 3.31
C VAL A 34 -52.62 10.41 4.40
N GLY A 35 -51.40 10.86 4.57
CA GLY A 35 -51.02 11.86 5.56
C GLY A 35 -49.52 11.93 5.72
N TRP A 36 -49.06 12.68 6.73
CA TRP A 36 -47.63 12.84 7.00
C TRP A 36 -46.89 11.49 7.26
N GLN A 37 -47.63 10.48 7.78
CA GLN A 37 -47.11 9.12 8.03
C GLN A 37 -46.65 8.41 6.77
N MET A 38 -47.13 8.76 5.57
CA MET A 38 -46.62 8.25 4.29
C MET A 38 -45.17 8.61 4.07
N SER A 39 -44.68 9.69 4.67
CA SER A 39 -43.27 10.08 4.52
C SER A 39 -42.31 9.09 5.17
N LEU A 40 -42.73 8.35 6.21
CA LEU A 40 -41.90 7.43 6.95
C LEU A 40 -41.37 6.25 6.10
N PRO A 41 -42.19 5.47 5.36
CA PRO A 41 -41.73 4.47 4.42
C PRO A 41 -40.86 5.06 3.31
N ILE A 42 -41.20 6.24 2.77
CA ILE A 42 -40.41 6.87 1.70
C ILE A 42 -39.03 7.27 2.22
N ILE A 43 -38.96 7.88 3.40
CA ILE A 43 -37.70 8.22 4.06
C ILE A 43 -36.88 6.95 4.34
N ALA A 44 -37.49 5.88 4.83
CA ALA A 44 -36.83 4.61 5.10
C ALA A 44 -36.26 3.96 3.84
N LEU A 45 -37.00 4.00 2.72
CA LEU A 45 -36.54 3.50 1.42
C LEU A 45 -35.34 4.27 0.87
N THR A 46 -35.15 5.53 1.27
CA THR A 46 -33.96 6.31 0.86
C THR A 46 -32.81 6.17 1.85
N ILE A 47 -33.09 6.20 3.16
CA ILE A 47 -32.03 6.15 4.20
C ILE A 47 -31.36 4.78 4.26
N VAL A 48 -32.08 3.66 4.12
CA VAL A 48 -31.48 2.32 4.24
C VAL A 48 -30.44 2.07 3.13
N PRO A 49 -30.76 2.19 1.83
CA PRO A 49 -29.77 2.04 0.78
C PRO A 49 -28.57 3.01 0.94
N MET A 50 -28.86 4.27 1.34
CA MET A 50 -27.84 5.27 1.58
C MET A 50 -26.90 4.89 2.73
N ALA A 51 -27.44 4.40 3.87
CA ALA A 51 -26.64 3.91 4.99
C ALA A 51 -25.75 2.73 4.59
N PHE A 52 -26.24 1.82 3.75
CA PHE A 52 -25.44 0.72 3.24
C PHE A 52 -24.39 1.16 2.23
N ALA A 53 -24.71 2.10 1.35
CA ALA A 53 -23.78 2.67 0.37
C ALA A 53 -22.63 3.44 1.06
N PHE A 54 -22.98 4.35 1.99
CA PHE A 54 -22.00 5.19 2.68
C PHE A 54 -21.22 4.48 3.80
N THR A 55 -21.63 3.31 4.24
CA THR A 55 -20.88 2.49 5.19
C THR A 55 -20.08 1.37 4.51
N GLY A 56 -19.96 1.38 3.19
CA GLY A 56 -19.01 0.55 2.46
C GLY A 56 -17.56 0.88 2.87
N ASP A 57 -16.72 -0.15 3.06
CA ASP A 57 -15.35 0.03 3.58
C ASP A 57 -14.52 1.00 2.73
N SER A 58 -14.65 0.93 1.40
CA SER A 58 -13.97 1.81 0.47
C SER A 58 -14.47 3.27 0.51
N VAL A 59 -15.75 3.48 0.82
CA VAL A 59 -16.32 4.83 0.94
C VAL A 59 -15.89 5.47 2.25
N LEU A 60 -15.91 4.71 3.35
CA LEU A 60 -15.44 5.19 4.65
C LEU A 60 -13.94 5.50 4.64
N SER A 61 -13.12 4.66 4.01
CA SER A 61 -11.68 4.91 3.90
C SER A 61 -11.39 6.15 3.05
N ALA A 62 -12.13 6.35 1.96
CA ALA A 62 -11.98 7.56 1.13
C ALA A 62 -12.38 8.85 1.87
N LEU A 63 -13.42 8.79 2.73
CA LEU A 63 -13.88 9.96 3.50
C LEU A 63 -12.99 10.27 4.71
N THR A 64 -12.37 9.25 5.31
CA THR A 64 -11.59 9.40 6.55
C THR A 64 -10.08 9.44 6.31
N GLY A 65 -9.61 9.05 5.12
CA GLY A 65 -8.19 8.88 4.82
C GLY A 65 -7.51 7.77 5.63
N ASN A 66 -8.28 6.88 6.25
CA ASN A 66 -7.77 5.82 7.12
C ASN A 66 -8.28 4.45 6.69
N ASN A 67 -7.50 3.41 6.97
CA ASN A 67 -7.96 2.04 6.83
C ASN A 67 -9.21 1.77 7.68
N SER A 68 -10.04 0.84 7.23
CA SER A 68 -11.20 0.41 7.99
C SER A 68 -10.78 -0.14 9.35
N SER A 69 -11.71 -0.10 10.31
CA SER A 69 -11.44 -0.58 11.68
C SER A 69 -10.97 -2.04 11.73
N GLU A 70 -11.36 -2.84 10.73
CA GLU A 70 -11.01 -4.23 10.60
C GLU A 70 -9.54 -4.43 10.21
N TYR A 71 -9.05 -3.64 9.23
CA TYR A 71 -7.69 -3.73 8.72
C TYR A 71 -6.67 -2.83 9.43
N ARG A 72 -7.12 -1.94 10.32
CA ARG A 72 -6.23 -1.03 11.06
C ARG A 72 -5.12 -1.76 11.82
N ASN A 73 -5.45 -2.94 12.37
CA ASN A 73 -4.50 -3.81 13.07
C ASN A 73 -4.09 -5.03 12.23
N GLY A 74 -4.41 -5.04 10.93
CA GLY A 74 -4.01 -6.10 10.01
C GLY A 74 -2.49 -6.16 9.85
N LEU A 75 -1.98 -7.33 9.46
CA LEU A 75 -0.57 -7.50 9.17
C LEU A 75 -0.20 -6.72 7.91
N MET A 76 1.01 -6.16 7.90
CA MET A 76 1.56 -5.49 6.74
C MET A 76 2.10 -6.50 5.75
N GLY A 77 1.72 -6.37 4.49
CA GLY A 77 2.23 -7.12 3.35
C GLY A 77 2.60 -6.21 2.20
N LEU A 78 3.21 -6.77 1.17
CA LEU A 78 3.55 -6.08 -0.07
C LEU A 78 2.69 -6.62 -1.20
N GLY A 79 1.79 -5.81 -1.72
CA GLY A 79 0.91 -6.16 -2.83
C GLY A 79 1.48 -5.66 -4.16
N THR A 80 1.85 -6.59 -5.05
CA THR A 80 2.17 -6.25 -6.44
C THR A 80 0.87 -6.19 -7.24
N VAL A 81 0.59 -5.05 -7.85
CA VAL A 81 -0.59 -4.86 -8.70
C VAL A 81 -0.52 -5.78 -9.92
N GLU A 82 -1.53 -6.61 -10.11
CA GLU A 82 -1.69 -7.46 -11.30
C GLU A 82 -2.69 -6.87 -12.30
N SER A 83 -3.80 -6.34 -11.80
CA SER A 83 -4.81 -5.68 -12.64
C SER A 83 -5.58 -4.61 -11.87
N VAL A 84 -6.09 -3.63 -12.59
CA VAL A 84 -6.96 -2.57 -12.06
C VAL A 84 -8.21 -2.49 -12.92
N ARG A 85 -9.38 -2.54 -12.29
CA ARG A 85 -10.68 -2.49 -13.00
C ARG A 85 -11.61 -1.51 -12.31
N ASN A 86 -12.30 -0.69 -13.09
CA ASN A 86 -13.37 0.17 -12.58
C ASN A 86 -14.58 -0.69 -12.15
N THR A 87 -15.16 -0.39 -10.98
CA THR A 87 -16.34 -1.11 -10.49
C THR A 87 -17.67 -0.50 -10.97
N GLY A 88 -17.63 0.64 -11.65
CA GLY A 88 -18.82 1.40 -12.05
C GLY A 88 -19.41 2.29 -10.94
N VAL A 89 -18.81 2.27 -9.73
CA VAL A 89 -19.19 3.13 -8.61
C VAL A 89 -18.25 4.35 -8.57
N SER A 90 -18.78 5.53 -8.28
CA SER A 90 -17.99 6.74 -8.06
C SER A 90 -18.47 7.48 -6.82
N LEU A 91 -17.57 8.24 -6.20
CA LEU A 91 -17.83 9.16 -5.08
C LEU A 91 -17.14 10.49 -5.39
N ASN A 92 -17.92 11.58 -5.47
CA ASN A 92 -17.41 12.92 -5.81
C ASN A 92 -16.55 12.90 -7.08
N ASP A 93 -17.05 12.28 -8.15
CA ASP A 93 -16.38 12.10 -9.45
C ASP A 93 -15.08 11.25 -9.40
N GLN A 94 -14.76 10.66 -8.27
CA GLN A 94 -13.63 9.74 -8.12
C GLN A 94 -14.12 8.29 -8.28
N PRO A 95 -13.56 7.51 -9.22
CA PRO A 95 -14.00 6.15 -9.45
C PRO A 95 -13.56 5.22 -8.32
N GLN A 96 -14.43 4.29 -7.98
CA GLN A 96 -14.03 3.11 -7.20
C GLN A 96 -13.39 2.09 -8.14
N VAL A 97 -12.20 1.67 -7.81
CA VAL A 97 -11.49 0.62 -8.54
C VAL A 97 -11.35 -0.64 -7.69
N ARG A 98 -11.39 -1.77 -8.37
CA ARG A 98 -10.93 -3.05 -7.84
C ARG A 98 -9.50 -3.27 -8.34
N ILE A 99 -8.59 -3.53 -7.43
CA ILE A 99 -7.20 -3.83 -7.69
C ILE A 99 -6.98 -5.29 -7.30
N ASP A 100 -6.54 -6.11 -8.24
CA ASP A 100 -6.11 -7.47 -7.95
C ASP A 100 -4.60 -7.46 -7.70
N PHE A 101 -4.18 -8.11 -6.63
CA PHE A 101 -2.81 -8.12 -6.12
C PHE A 101 -2.28 -9.54 -6.02
N ARG A 102 -0.97 -9.66 -6.24
CA ARG A 102 -0.16 -10.74 -5.68
C ARG A 102 0.51 -10.20 -4.42
N VAL A 103 0.09 -10.70 -3.26
CA VAL A 103 0.55 -10.21 -1.96
C VAL A 103 1.62 -11.13 -1.40
N GLU A 104 2.77 -10.55 -1.00
CA GLU A 104 3.76 -11.19 -0.16
C GLU A 104 3.48 -10.80 1.28
N GLY A 105 3.05 -11.77 2.10
CA GLY A 105 2.75 -11.57 3.52
C GLY A 105 3.98 -11.38 4.38
N ALA A 106 3.76 -11.02 5.64
CA ALA A 106 4.83 -10.84 6.63
C ALA A 106 5.68 -12.11 6.85
N ASP A 107 5.09 -13.29 6.65
CA ASP A 107 5.74 -14.60 6.72
C ASP A 107 6.44 -15.02 5.41
N GLY A 108 6.36 -14.20 4.37
CA GLY A 108 6.92 -14.47 3.04
C GLY A 108 6.05 -15.34 2.15
N LYS A 109 4.89 -15.79 2.60
CA LYS A 109 3.93 -16.50 1.73
C LYS A 109 3.34 -15.56 0.71
N VAL A 110 3.17 -16.06 -0.50
CA VAL A 110 2.58 -15.32 -1.61
C VAL A 110 1.18 -15.84 -1.88
N PHE A 111 0.22 -14.94 -1.94
CA PHE A 111 -1.19 -15.29 -2.18
C PHE A 111 -1.88 -14.23 -3.05
N PRO A 112 -2.90 -14.61 -3.84
CA PRO A 112 -3.72 -13.67 -4.57
C PRO A 112 -4.70 -12.98 -3.62
N ALA A 113 -4.90 -11.69 -3.83
CA ALA A 113 -5.86 -10.90 -3.04
C ALA A 113 -6.42 -9.75 -3.88
N HIS A 114 -7.47 -9.10 -3.37
CA HIS A 114 -7.99 -7.91 -4.00
C HIS A 114 -8.35 -6.83 -2.99
N ALA A 115 -8.24 -5.59 -3.43
CA ALA A 115 -8.76 -4.42 -2.72
C ALA A 115 -9.80 -3.68 -3.57
N LYS A 116 -10.69 -2.96 -2.89
CA LYS A 116 -11.54 -1.94 -3.52
C LYS A 116 -11.25 -0.61 -2.85
N MET A 117 -10.93 0.41 -3.63
CA MET A 117 -10.69 1.75 -3.12
C MET A 117 -11.21 2.81 -4.09
N ILE A 118 -11.51 3.97 -3.56
CA ILE A 118 -11.81 5.16 -4.36
C ILE A 118 -10.47 5.86 -4.61
N VAL A 119 -10.21 6.19 -5.87
CA VAL A 119 -8.92 6.73 -6.29
C VAL A 119 -9.14 8.02 -7.04
N PRO A 120 -8.43 9.11 -6.69
CA PRO A 120 -8.43 10.33 -7.51
C PRO A 120 -8.00 10.03 -8.96
N LEU A 121 -8.65 10.67 -9.93
CA LEU A 121 -8.34 10.46 -11.35
C LEU A 121 -6.87 10.71 -11.67
N THR A 122 -6.23 11.66 -10.97
CA THR A 122 -4.81 12.00 -11.11
C THR A 122 -3.88 10.88 -10.67
N GLU A 123 -4.31 10.05 -9.71
CA GLU A 123 -3.51 8.96 -9.16
C GLU A 123 -3.77 7.62 -9.86
N LEU A 124 -4.88 7.52 -10.58
CA LEU A 124 -5.26 6.28 -11.26
C LEU A 124 -4.18 5.80 -12.24
N ALA A 125 -3.49 6.73 -12.91
CA ALA A 125 -2.41 6.43 -13.82
C ALA A 125 -1.16 5.82 -13.14
N LEU A 126 -1.03 5.96 -11.83
CA LEU A 126 0.06 5.39 -11.03
C LEU A 126 -0.18 3.92 -10.68
N LEU A 127 -1.43 3.46 -10.72
CA LEU A 127 -1.82 2.09 -10.42
C LEU A 127 -1.66 1.20 -11.65
N ARG A 128 -0.42 0.85 -11.99
CA ARG A 128 -0.10 0.00 -13.14
C ARG A 128 0.32 -1.40 -12.69
N PRO A 129 0.11 -2.44 -13.52
CA PRO A 129 0.68 -3.76 -13.27
C PRO A 129 2.18 -3.68 -12.98
N GLY A 130 2.62 -4.41 -11.94
CA GLY A 130 4.00 -4.40 -11.45
C GLY A 130 4.30 -3.37 -10.35
N VAL A 131 3.44 -2.40 -10.11
CA VAL A 131 3.60 -1.47 -8.98
C VAL A 131 3.41 -2.22 -7.66
N VAL A 132 4.29 -1.98 -6.70
CA VAL A 132 4.23 -2.58 -5.36
C VAL A 132 3.69 -1.54 -4.38
N LEU A 133 2.62 -1.91 -3.67
CA LEU A 133 1.99 -1.08 -2.65
C LEU A 133 2.00 -1.79 -1.30
N PRO A 134 2.18 -1.06 -0.19
CA PRO A 134 1.95 -1.60 1.14
C PRO A 134 0.45 -1.90 1.30
N VAL A 135 0.13 -3.09 1.77
CA VAL A 135 -1.24 -3.54 2.00
C VAL A 135 -1.38 -4.11 3.40
N ARG A 136 -2.58 -3.97 3.96
CA ARG A 136 -2.95 -4.63 5.21
C ARG A 136 -3.85 -5.82 4.92
N TYR A 137 -3.55 -6.94 5.53
CA TYR A 137 -4.31 -8.17 5.36
C TYR A 137 -4.61 -8.85 6.69
N LEU A 138 -5.62 -9.70 6.69
CA LEU A 138 -6.00 -10.56 7.81
C LEU A 138 -5.66 -12.00 7.45
N PRO A 139 -4.88 -12.72 8.28
CA PRO A 139 -4.53 -14.12 8.01
C PRO A 139 -5.73 -15.05 7.80
N GLU A 140 -6.85 -14.75 8.46
CA GLU A 140 -8.10 -15.53 8.37
C GLU A 140 -8.84 -15.29 7.04
N ARG A 141 -8.57 -14.16 6.35
CA ARG A 141 -9.20 -13.77 5.09
C ARG A 141 -8.19 -13.14 4.14
N PRO A 142 -7.23 -13.93 3.65
CA PRO A 142 -6.13 -13.41 2.83
C PRO A 142 -6.58 -12.98 1.42
N ASP A 143 -7.78 -13.38 0.98
CA ASP A 143 -8.35 -13.01 -0.33
C ASP A 143 -8.70 -11.53 -0.45
N ARG A 144 -8.78 -10.81 0.68
CA ARG A 144 -9.11 -9.38 0.75
C ARG A 144 -8.03 -8.62 1.50
N VAL A 145 -7.66 -7.48 0.93
CA VAL A 145 -6.68 -6.58 1.53
C VAL A 145 -7.16 -5.12 1.40
N GLU A 146 -6.58 -4.24 2.19
CA GLU A 146 -6.68 -2.80 1.98
C GLU A 146 -5.29 -2.23 1.71
N VAL A 147 -5.18 -1.28 0.79
CA VAL A 147 -3.96 -0.47 0.65
C VAL A 147 -3.74 0.28 1.96
N ASP A 148 -2.51 0.28 2.45
CA ASP A 148 -2.21 0.97 3.71
C ASP A 148 -2.31 2.49 3.54
N LEU A 149 -3.24 3.08 4.27
CA LEU A 149 -3.50 4.52 4.30
C LEU A 149 -3.03 5.17 5.62
N SER A 150 -2.35 4.41 6.49
CA SER A 150 -1.93 4.93 7.80
C SER A 150 -0.86 6.01 7.71
N GLY A 151 -0.17 6.11 6.57
CA GLY A 151 0.99 6.98 6.41
C GLY A 151 2.22 6.53 7.20
N ASP A 152 2.20 5.33 7.79
CA ASP A 152 3.35 4.76 8.50
C ASP A 152 4.39 4.24 7.49
N THR A 153 5.19 5.19 7.00
CA THR A 153 6.27 4.88 6.07
C THR A 153 7.32 3.96 6.67
N SER A 154 7.47 3.95 7.99
CA SER A 154 8.44 3.09 8.68
C SER A 154 8.01 1.64 8.67
N ALA A 155 6.72 1.34 8.89
CA ALA A 155 6.18 -0.01 8.79
C ALA A 155 6.26 -0.53 7.35
N ALA A 156 5.90 0.28 6.36
CA ALA A 156 6.01 -0.07 4.95
C ALA A 156 7.46 -0.34 4.54
N GLN A 157 8.41 0.52 4.97
CA GLN A 157 9.84 0.34 4.71
C GLN A 157 10.38 -0.94 5.37
N ASN A 158 9.97 -1.24 6.59
CA ASN A 158 10.37 -2.47 7.28
C ASN A 158 9.85 -3.72 6.56
N ALA A 159 8.60 -3.72 6.09
CA ALA A 159 8.04 -4.82 5.29
C ALA A 159 8.86 -5.03 4.01
N MET A 160 9.20 -3.95 3.29
CA MET A 160 10.04 -4.00 2.10
C MET A 160 11.44 -4.54 2.42
N ASN A 161 12.08 -4.06 3.46
CA ASN A 161 13.41 -4.51 3.88
C ASN A 161 13.41 -6.02 4.20
N GLN A 162 12.40 -6.51 4.92
CA GLN A 162 12.26 -7.93 5.25
C GLN A 162 12.06 -8.77 3.98
N ALA A 163 11.27 -8.32 3.03
CA ALA A 163 11.10 -9.00 1.75
C ALA A 163 12.42 -9.06 0.97
N MET A 164 13.18 -7.96 0.91
CA MET A 164 14.49 -7.93 0.25
C MET A 164 15.52 -8.85 0.91
N ILE A 165 15.49 -8.96 2.26
CA ILE A 165 16.34 -9.92 3.00
C ILE A 165 15.96 -11.36 2.65
N ARG A 166 14.67 -11.73 2.68
CA ARG A 166 14.20 -13.07 2.32
C ARG A 166 14.60 -13.47 0.89
N LYS A 167 14.53 -12.50 -0.03
CA LYS A 167 14.95 -12.70 -1.44
C LYS A 167 16.47 -12.71 -1.62
N GLY A 168 17.25 -12.49 -0.57
CA GLY A 168 18.71 -12.43 -0.63
C GLY A 168 19.28 -11.26 -1.43
N ILE A 169 18.46 -10.22 -1.67
CA ILE A 169 18.88 -8.98 -2.37
C ILE A 169 19.74 -8.12 -1.45
N THR A 170 19.46 -8.13 -0.15
CA THR A 170 20.23 -7.41 0.88
C THR A 170 20.35 -8.25 2.15
N THR A 171 21.09 -7.75 3.14
CA THR A 171 21.22 -8.35 4.47
C THR A 171 20.90 -7.33 5.55
N GLN A 172 20.60 -7.80 6.77
CA GLN A 172 20.39 -6.90 7.91
C GLN A 172 21.61 -6.00 8.14
N ALA A 173 22.83 -6.56 8.06
CA ALA A 173 24.07 -5.79 8.21
C ALA A 173 24.17 -4.63 7.20
N LYS A 174 23.83 -4.90 5.92
CA LYS A 174 23.81 -3.84 4.89
C LYS A 174 22.77 -2.76 5.18
N LEU A 175 21.62 -3.13 5.73
CA LEU A 175 20.61 -2.13 6.13
C LEU A 175 21.07 -1.28 7.32
N ASP A 176 21.79 -1.89 8.28
CA ASP A 176 22.34 -1.18 9.43
C ASP A 176 23.45 -0.21 9.02
N ILE A 177 24.30 -0.59 8.06
CA ILE A 177 25.31 0.31 7.45
C ILE A 177 24.62 1.46 6.72
N ALA A 178 23.56 1.19 5.94
CA ALA A 178 22.84 2.25 5.22
C ALA A 178 22.19 3.26 6.18
N ARG A 179 21.78 2.81 7.37
CA ARG A 179 21.10 3.63 8.38
C ARG A 179 22.06 4.41 9.27
N ASN A 180 23.17 3.78 9.68
CA ASN A 180 24.07 4.29 10.72
C ASN A 180 25.46 4.63 10.19
N GLY A 181 25.78 4.29 8.93
CA GLY A 181 27.09 4.48 8.35
C GLY A 181 27.40 5.95 8.01
N ILE A 182 28.69 6.25 7.95
CA ILE A 182 29.18 7.57 7.53
C ILE A 182 28.95 7.71 6.02
N PRO A 183 28.26 8.77 5.56
CA PRO A 183 28.11 9.03 4.14
C PRO A 183 29.44 9.49 3.52
N ALA A 184 29.77 8.94 2.35
CA ALA A 184 30.95 9.33 1.59
C ALA A 184 30.65 9.28 0.08
N GLN A 185 31.57 9.84 -0.72
CA GLN A 185 31.55 9.71 -2.16
C GLN A 185 32.56 8.63 -2.59
N ALA A 186 32.18 7.88 -3.61
CA ALA A 186 33.05 6.86 -4.18
C ALA A 186 33.01 6.90 -5.70
N VAL A 187 34.14 6.63 -6.33
CA VAL A 187 34.23 6.45 -7.77
C VAL A 187 34.28 4.96 -8.08
N VAL A 188 33.44 4.51 -9.01
CA VAL A 188 33.49 3.13 -9.51
C VAL A 188 34.74 2.94 -10.35
N SER A 189 35.71 2.17 -9.85
CA SER A 189 36.98 1.89 -10.54
C SER A 189 36.90 0.62 -11.39
N ALA A 190 36.12 -0.39 -10.96
CA ALA A 190 35.86 -1.58 -11.73
C ALA A 190 34.43 -2.10 -11.54
N LEU A 191 33.90 -2.77 -12.55
CA LEU A 191 32.58 -3.38 -12.58
C LEU A 191 32.69 -4.75 -13.27
N SER A 192 32.15 -5.77 -12.62
CA SER A 192 31.98 -7.11 -13.18
C SER A 192 30.54 -7.59 -12.99
N VAL A 193 30.05 -8.37 -13.94
CA VAL A 193 28.72 -8.98 -13.92
C VAL A 193 28.87 -10.49 -13.98
N PRO A 194 28.91 -11.21 -12.85
CA PRO A 194 29.17 -12.65 -12.82
C PRO A 194 28.03 -13.52 -13.35
N GLY A 195 26.88 -12.92 -13.71
CA GLY A 195 25.75 -13.64 -14.29
C GLY A 195 24.72 -14.16 -13.29
N GLU A 196 24.95 -14.01 -11.98
CA GLU A 196 23.94 -14.35 -10.96
C GLU A 196 22.77 -13.36 -11.01
N ILE A 197 21.54 -13.90 -10.99
CA ILE A 197 20.30 -13.09 -10.99
C ILE A 197 19.44 -13.53 -9.80
N ARG A 198 18.98 -12.55 -8.99
CA ARG A 198 18.02 -12.78 -7.90
C ARG A 198 16.81 -11.89 -8.11
N ASP A 199 15.62 -12.48 -8.17
CA ASP A 199 14.35 -11.79 -8.37
C ASP A 199 14.40 -10.75 -9.51
N GLY A 200 15.02 -11.13 -10.65
CA GLY A 200 15.18 -10.24 -11.82
C GLY A 200 16.30 -9.19 -11.70
N HIS A 201 17.07 -9.19 -10.60
CA HIS A 201 18.16 -8.27 -10.35
C HIS A 201 19.50 -8.96 -10.61
N PRO A 202 20.28 -8.56 -11.64
CA PRO A 202 21.63 -9.06 -11.83
C PRO A 202 22.55 -8.65 -10.69
N ARG A 203 23.45 -9.55 -10.30
CA ARG A 203 24.54 -9.25 -9.39
C ARG A 203 25.61 -8.43 -10.11
N LEU A 204 26.07 -7.40 -9.45
CA LEU A 204 27.17 -6.55 -9.86
C LEU A 204 28.25 -6.60 -8.78
N ASP A 205 29.47 -6.96 -9.17
CA ASP A 205 30.65 -6.87 -8.31
C ASP A 205 31.39 -5.58 -8.66
N LEU A 206 31.50 -4.68 -7.69
CA LEU A 206 31.99 -3.32 -7.85
C LEU A 206 33.25 -3.12 -7.02
N THR A 207 34.29 -2.52 -7.63
CA THR A 207 35.43 -1.95 -6.91
C THR A 207 35.27 -0.44 -6.88
N LEU A 208 35.42 0.14 -5.70
CA LEU A 208 35.14 1.55 -5.43
C LEU A 208 36.35 2.19 -4.78
N ILE A 209 36.70 3.42 -5.24
CA ILE A 209 37.64 4.28 -4.53
C ILE A 209 36.81 5.28 -3.74
N VAL A 210 36.79 5.12 -2.42
CA VAL A 210 35.99 5.90 -1.48
C VAL A 210 36.82 7.05 -0.93
N THR A 211 36.27 8.26 -0.94
CA THR A 211 36.87 9.44 -0.33
C THR A 211 36.23 9.70 1.03
N ARG A 212 37.02 9.62 2.11
CA ARG A 212 36.57 9.93 3.46
C ARG A 212 36.33 11.44 3.65
N PRO A 213 35.60 11.83 4.69
CA PRO A 213 35.40 13.24 5.00
C PRO A 213 36.69 14.03 5.24
N ASP A 214 37.77 13.37 5.65
CA ASP A 214 39.11 13.98 5.86
C ASP A 214 39.94 14.11 4.57
N GLY A 215 39.39 13.70 3.42
CA GLY A 215 40.03 13.73 2.12
C GLY A 215 40.93 12.52 1.79
N SER A 216 41.17 11.61 2.75
CA SER A 216 41.89 10.37 2.48
C SER A 216 41.03 9.40 1.65
N THR A 217 41.65 8.46 0.95
CA THR A 217 40.97 7.49 0.12
C THR A 217 41.27 6.06 0.53
N PHE A 218 40.34 5.16 0.26
CA PHE A 218 40.54 3.71 0.37
C PHE A 218 39.81 2.98 -0.74
N GLU A 219 40.30 1.78 -1.07
CA GLU A 219 39.63 0.89 -2.00
C GLU A 219 38.73 -0.10 -1.24
N ALA A 220 37.52 -0.28 -1.72
CA ALA A 220 36.60 -1.27 -1.19
C ALA A 220 35.91 -2.05 -2.32
N ARG A 221 35.54 -3.28 -2.03
CA ARG A 221 34.80 -4.14 -2.96
C ARG A 221 33.44 -4.45 -2.37
N THR A 222 32.40 -4.39 -3.20
CA THR A 222 31.04 -4.69 -2.78
C THR A 222 30.28 -5.40 -3.88
N GLU A 223 29.34 -6.24 -3.47
CA GLU A 223 28.37 -6.82 -4.38
C GLU A 223 27.01 -6.15 -4.19
N LYS A 224 26.29 -5.94 -5.28
CA LYS A 224 24.94 -5.39 -5.24
C LYS A 224 24.07 -6.00 -6.32
N PHE A 225 22.84 -6.38 -5.94
CA PHE A 225 21.80 -6.74 -6.88
C PHE A 225 21.02 -5.49 -7.25
N LEU A 226 20.95 -5.14 -8.53
CA LEU A 226 20.30 -3.94 -9.02
C LEU A 226 19.32 -4.26 -10.15
N PRO A 227 18.14 -3.60 -10.20
CA PRO A 227 17.28 -3.72 -11.36
C PRO A 227 18.01 -3.21 -12.62
N PRO A 228 17.76 -3.82 -13.81
CA PRO A 228 18.43 -3.46 -15.05
C PRO A 228 18.41 -1.97 -15.37
N THR A 229 17.35 -1.28 -15.00
CA THR A 229 17.18 0.17 -15.19
C THR A 229 18.16 1.02 -14.38
N GLN A 230 18.76 0.49 -13.32
CA GLN A 230 19.70 1.21 -12.44
C GLN A 230 21.17 0.84 -12.71
N VAL A 231 21.45 -0.17 -13.51
CA VAL A 231 22.82 -0.60 -13.83
C VAL A 231 23.65 0.56 -14.44
N GLY A 232 23.03 1.42 -15.23
CA GLY A 232 23.68 2.59 -15.80
C GLY A 232 24.20 3.62 -14.76
N GLN A 233 23.72 3.59 -13.53
CA GLN A 233 24.14 4.50 -12.47
C GLN A 233 25.45 4.11 -11.80
N VAL A 234 25.92 2.88 -11.98
CA VAL A 234 27.12 2.31 -11.36
C VAL A 234 28.20 1.93 -12.37
N GLN A 235 28.19 2.57 -13.54
CA GLN A 235 29.22 2.35 -14.56
C GLN A 235 30.59 2.88 -14.11
N ILE A 236 31.67 2.32 -14.67
CA ILE A 236 33.06 2.74 -14.39
C ILE A 236 33.19 4.26 -14.60
N GLY A 237 33.83 4.93 -13.66
CA GLY A 237 34.01 6.40 -13.63
C GLY A 237 32.83 7.17 -13.04
N ARG A 238 31.71 6.53 -12.73
CA ARG A 238 30.59 7.19 -12.05
C ARG A 238 30.90 7.44 -10.58
N VAL A 239 30.49 8.61 -10.11
CA VAL A 239 30.50 8.95 -8.69
C VAL A 239 29.18 8.49 -8.06
N VAL A 240 29.29 7.70 -7.02
CA VAL A 240 28.14 7.15 -6.25
C VAL A 240 28.27 7.55 -4.79
N ARG A 241 27.13 7.67 -4.12
CA ARG A 241 27.12 7.87 -2.67
C ARG A 241 27.19 6.52 -1.99
N VAL A 242 28.03 6.40 -0.97
CA VAL A 242 28.19 5.17 -0.17
C VAL A 242 28.04 5.48 1.31
N HIS A 243 27.72 4.45 2.09
CA HIS A 243 27.77 4.49 3.54
C HIS A 243 28.66 3.36 4.02
N TYR A 244 29.53 3.62 5.00
CA TYR A 244 30.43 2.65 5.61
C TYR A 244 30.51 2.89 7.12
N LEU A 245 30.91 1.85 7.87
CA LEU A 245 31.18 1.98 9.30
C LEU A 245 32.69 2.09 9.55
N PRO A 246 33.13 3.01 10.43
CA PRO A 246 34.53 3.10 10.84
C PRO A 246 35.01 1.75 11.38
N GLY A 247 36.18 1.29 10.93
CA GLY A 247 36.73 -0.01 11.31
C GLY A 247 36.18 -1.22 10.53
N GLN A 248 35.14 -1.03 9.69
CA GLN A 248 34.57 -2.05 8.78
C GLN A 248 34.44 -1.46 7.37
N GLU A 249 35.50 -0.83 6.88
CA GLU A 249 35.45 -0.05 5.64
C GLU A 249 35.27 -0.92 4.37
N GLN A 250 35.54 -2.23 4.48
CA GLN A 250 35.30 -3.17 3.38
C GLN A 250 33.79 -3.48 3.22
N ASP A 251 33.02 -3.35 4.31
CA ASP A 251 31.58 -3.50 4.30
C ASP A 251 30.94 -2.12 4.06
N LEU A 252 30.56 -1.86 2.84
CA LEU A 252 29.88 -0.59 2.48
C LEU A 252 28.62 -0.85 1.69
N VAL A 253 27.74 0.17 1.69
CA VAL A 253 26.47 0.16 0.96
C VAL A 253 26.42 1.34 0.00
N ILE A 254 26.10 1.07 -1.27
CA ILE A 254 25.89 2.10 -2.28
C ILE A 254 24.43 2.58 -2.16
N SER A 255 24.28 3.89 -1.98
CA SER A 255 22.98 4.57 -2.05
C SER A 255 22.79 5.19 -3.43
N LEU A 256 21.89 4.64 -4.20
CA LEU A 256 21.51 5.20 -5.50
C LEU A 256 20.29 6.09 -5.35
N PRO A 257 20.22 7.22 -6.05
CA PRO A 257 19.01 8.02 -6.09
C PRO A 257 17.88 7.17 -6.70
N VAL A 258 16.73 7.19 -6.04
CA VAL A 258 15.51 6.66 -6.66
C VAL A 258 15.21 7.60 -7.82
N ASN A 259 15.31 7.11 -9.06
CA ASN A 259 14.83 7.88 -10.20
C ASN A 259 13.33 8.12 -10.01
N SER A 260 12.98 9.31 -9.53
CA SER A 260 11.69 9.88 -9.84
C SER A 260 11.68 10.03 -11.35
N GLY A 261 11.01 9.08 -12.03
CA GLY A 261 10.93 9.08 -13.49
C GLY A 261 10.48 10.45 -13.99
N SER A 262 11.31 11.06 -14.77
CA SER A 262 10.95 12.18 -15.64
C SER A 262 10.05 11.70 -16.76
#